data_cbbb9313fb31fe5d229c442737e75db5
#
_entry.id   cbbb9313fb31fe5d229c442737e75db5
#
_cell.length_a   1.000
_cell.length_b   1.000
_cell.length_c   1.000
_cell.angle_alpha   90.00
_cell.angle_beta   90.00
_cell.angle_gamma   90.00
#
_symmetry.space_group_name_H-M   'P 1'
#
loop_
_entity.id
_entity.type
_entity.pdbx_description
1 polymer ?
#
loop_
_entity_poly.entity_id
_entity_poly.type
_entity_poly.pdbx_seq_one_letter_code
_entity_poly.pdbx_strand_id
1 'polypeptide(L)'
;MINLTNVFFLHIPFMVELWIGVAAFIGPISKRKHLIARCLCAFAAAGMLSVLSLPYSTELVIYFAVSALVVYSICETSLRNAVYCTACGYAIQHASYALRMVIYISAGRSIPTSMLTLGQLLFGILSTSLCSIAAYFLLVRKMTDKHQYDISTRQSLTSTLIVILIVEVFAVAASTAYENGMESLYLVCNLYDAFCCLFFLWNQASWVHRSQLERQLAFQQAMEEQRAEQFALARENIDIINRKCHDLKHQMAALQTVIPESQRKAYCEEVQNAIQIYDSSLNTGSNVLDTILTDKSLYCEAHQISMTCVADGHRLSFLNSMDIYAIFGNALD
;
A
#
# COMPACT_ATOMS: atom_id res chain seq x y z
N MET A 1 -45.62 5.17 20.99
CA MET A 1 -46.15 4.71 19.68
C MET A 1 -45.02 4.87 18.66
N ILE A 2 -44.49 3.79 18.12
CA ILE A 2 -43.44 3.82 17.10
C ILE A 2 -44.04 4.49 15.87
N ASN A 3 -43.54 5.65 15.47
CA ASN A 3 -44.01 6.32 14.28
C ASN A 3 -43.34 5.66 13.06
N LEU A 4 -43.96 4.60 12.54
CA LEU A 4 -43.47 3.84 11.38
C LEU A 4 -43.13 4.74 10.19
N THR A 5 -43.78 5.88 10.09
CA THR A 5 -43.50 6.90 9.03
C THR A 5 -42.12 7.52 9.20
N ASN A 6 -41.69 7.87 10.41
CA ASN A 6 -40.36 8.41 10.64
C ASN A 6 -39.25 7.38 10.34
N VAL A 7 -39.48 6.13 10.70
CA VAL A 7 -38.55 5.01 10.40
C VAL A 7 -38.31 4.87 8.91
N PHE A 8 -39.37 4.86 8.09
CA PHE A 8 -39.25 4.66 6.66
C PHE A 8 -38.66 5.86 5.92
N PHE A 9 -38.96 7.07 6.36
CA PHE A 9 -38.59 8.28 5.62
C PHE A 9 -37.32 8.96 6.11
N LEU A 10 -36.78 8.60 7.27
CA LEU A 10 -35.57 9.19 7.79
C LEU A 10 -34.38 8.20 7.89
N HIS A 11 -34.60 7.05 8.49
CA HIS A 11 -33.53 6.08 8.81
C HIS A 11 -33.09 5.23 7.61
N ILE A 12 -34.03 4.74 6.81
CA ILE A 12 -33.71 3.91 5.63
C ILE A 12 -32.94 4.72 4.58
N PRO A 13 -33.34 5.95 4.21
CA PRO A 13 -32.56 6.77 3.30
C PRO A 13 -31.13 7.01 3.76
N PHE A 14 -30.95 7.33 5.05
CA PHE A 14 -29.61 7.50 5.64
C PHE A 14 -28.72 6.26 5.48
N MET A 15 -29.27 5.07 5.81
CA MET A 15 -28.54 3.82 5.66
C MET A 15 -28.18 3.50 4.20
N VAL A 16 -29.08 3.76 3.27
CA VAL A 16 -28.83 3.57 1.84
C VAL A 16 -27.71 4.51 1.36
N GLU A 17 -27.78 5.78 1.73
CA GLU A 17 -26.73 6.76 1.39
C GLU A 17 -25.38 6.38 2.01
N LEU A 18 -25.36 5.93 3.28
CA LEU A 18 -24.14 5.45 3.94
C LEU A 18 -23.53 4.27 3.19
N TRP A 19 -24.34 3.30 2.79
CA TRP A 19 -23.84 2.13 2.06
C TRP A 19 -23.38 2.46 0.64
N ILE A 20 -23.96 3.45 -0.02
CA ILE A 20 -23.45 4.01 -1.27
C ILE A 20 -22.06 4.63 -1.06
N GLY A 21 -21.87 5.40 0.02
CA GLY A 21 -20.56 5.94 0.40
C GLY A 21 -19.52 4.86 0.65
N VAL A 22 -19.91 3.84 1.42
CA VAL A 22 -19.05 2.68 1.73
C VAL A 22 -18.71 1.87 0.49
N ALA A 23 -19.67 1.72 -0.45
CA ALA A 23 -19.47 0.95 -1.68
C ALA A 23 -18.30 1.44 -2.51
N ALA A 24 -17.98 2.74 -2.49
CA ALA A 24 -16.81 3.31 -3.15
C ALA A 24 -15.50 2.67 -2.63
N PHE A 25 -15.38 2.47 -1.32
CA PHE A 25 -14.17 1.92 -0.70
C PHE A 25 -14.09 0.40 -0.74
N ILE A 26 -15.22 -0.29 -0.67
CA ILE A 26 -15.22 -1.75 -0.74
C ILE A 26 -15.20 -2.29 -2.18
N GLY A 27 -15.47 -1.45 -3.18
CA GLY A 27 -15.50 -1.85 -4.59
C GLY A 27 -14.28 -2.70 -5.02
N PRO A 28 -13.05 -2.28 -4.74
CA PRO A 28 -11.84 -3.00 -5.11
C PRO A 28 -11.59 -4.29 -4.31
N ILE A 29 -12.20 -4.47 -3.14
CA ILE A 29 -11.95 -5.61 -2.25
C ILE A 29 -12.67 -6.85 -2.74
N SER A 30 -12.04 -8.02 -2.65
CA SER A 30 -12.67 -9.32 -2.97
C SER A 30 -13.91 -9.58 -2.11
N LYS A 31 -14.94 -10.16 -2.71
CA LYS A 31 -16.22 -10.45 -2.02
C LYS A 31 -16.27 -11.91 -1.59
N ARG A 32 -16.84 -12.16 -0.41
CA ARG A 32 -17.06 -13.52 0.09
C ARG A 32 -18.17 -14.22 -0.70
N LYS A 33 -18.18 -15.55 -0.67
CA LYS A 33 -19.25 -16.38 -1.25
C LYS A 33 -20.63 -16.00 -0.66
N HIS A 34 -21.69 -16.20 -1.45
CA HIS A 34 -23.07 -15.89 -1.08
C HIS A 34 -23.34 -14.40 -0.81
N LEU A 35 -22.75 -13.52 -1.65
CA LEU A 35 -22.89 -12.07 -1.55
C LEU A 35 -24.33 -11.59 -1.41
N ILE A 36 -25.24 -12.09 -2.28
CA ILE A 36 -26.66 -11.68 -2.28
C ILE A 36 -27.36 -12.02 -0.95
N ALA A 37 -27.15 -13.23 -0.42
CA ALA A 37 -27.74 -13.61 0.86
C ALA A 37 -27.21 -12.72 2.01
N ARG A 38 -25.92 -12.40 2.02
CA ARG A 38 -25.31 -11.52 3.02
C ARG A 38 -25.84 -10.10 2.93
N CYS A 39 -26.03 -9.57 1.72
CA CYS A 39 -26.66 -8.28 1.51
C CYS A 39 -28.10 -8.27 2.00
N LEU A 40 -28.90 -9.30 1.71
CA LEU A 40 -30.27 -9.40 2.20
C LEU A 40 -30.34 -9.44 3.74
N CYS A 41 -29.47 -10.22 4.38
CA CYS A 41 -29.37 -10.23 5.84
C CYS A 41 -28.98 -8.85 6.40
N ALA A 42 -28.08 -8.16 5.74
CA ALA A 42 -27.66 -6.80 6.12
C ALA A 42 -28.82 -5.80 6.03
N PHE A 43 -29.60 -5.83 4.95
CA PHE A 43 -30.80 -5.00 4.79
C PHE A 43 -31.85 -5.33 5.85
N ALA A 44 -32.08 -6.60 6.16
CA ALA A 44 -33.02 -7.02 7.21
C ALA A 44 -32.57 -6.53 8.59
N ALA A 45 -31.26 -6.64 8.92
CA ALA A 45 -30.71 -6.13 10.17
C ALA A 45 -30.83 -4.61 10.30
N ALA A 46 -30.55 -3.88 9.22
CA ALA A 46 -30.73 -2.43 9.16
C ALA A 46 -32.20 -2.01 9.36
N GLY A 47 -33.14 -2.74 8.71
CA GLY A 47 -34.57 -2.52 8.88
C GLY A 47 -35.05 -2.77 10.30
N MET A 48 -34.51 -3.79 11.00
CA MET A 48 -34.83 -4.05 12.41
C MET A 48 -34.29 -2.93 13.32
N LEU A 49 -33.08 -2.44 13.05
CA LEU A 49 -32.48 -1.35 13.83
C LEU A 49 -33.25 -0.04 13.67
N SER A 50 -33.77 0.26 12.49
CA SER A 50 -34.53 1.48 12.25
C SER A 50 -35.85 1.55 13.02
N VAL A 51 -36.33 0.42 13.58
CA VAL A 51 -37.53 0.39 14.45
C VAL A 51 -37.20 0.77 15.90
N LEU A 52 -35.92 0.74 16.31
CA LEU A 52 -35.49 1.15 17.64
C LEU A 52 -35.41 2.69 17.70
N SER A 53 -36.30 3.32 18.46
CA SER A 53 -36.24 4.77 18.71
C SER A 53 -35.16 5.08 19.75
N LEU A 54 -33.94 5.32 19.28
CA LEU A 54 -32.78 5.66 20.10
C LEU A 54 -32.52 7.20 20.04
N PRO A 55 -31.79 7.75 21.02
CA PRO A 55 -31.29 9.12 20.87
C PRO A 55 -30.41 9.25 19.62
N TYR A 56 -30.48 10.39 18.92
CA TYR A 56 -29.84 10.63 17.62
C TYR A 56 -28.33 10.27 17.60
N SER A 57 -27.56 10.71 18.60
CA SER A 57 -26.13 10.42 18.70
C SER A 57 -25.83 8.91 18.86
N THR A 58 -26.65 8.18 19.62
CA THR A 58 -26.49 6.73 19.78
C THR A 58 -26.87 5.97 18.52
N GLU A 59 -27.86 6.43 17.77
CA GLU A 59 -28.25 5.84 16.49
C GLU A 59 -27.10 5.89 15.47
N LEU A 60 -26.43 7.03 15.32
CA LEU A 60 -25.33 7.21 14.39
C LEU A 60 -24.18 6.23 14.67
N VAL A 61 -23.80 6.07 15.92
CA VAL A 61 -22.75 5.12 16.35
C VAL A 61 -23.17 3.68 16.06
N ILE A 62 -24.44 3.32 16.31
CA ILE A 62 -24.93 1.98 16.05
C ILE A 62 -24.98 1.69 14.54
N TYR A 63 -25.45 2.61 13.72
CA TYR A 63 -25.45 2.45 12.26
C TYR A 63 -24.05 2.33 11.70
N PHE A 64 -23.09 3.07 12.24
CA PHE A 64 -21.69 2.92 11.91
C PHE A 64 -21.17 1.51 12.26
N ALA A 65 -21.40 1.04 13.49
CA ALA A 65 -20.94 -0.26 13.95
C ALA A 65 -21.55 -1.41 13.12
N VAL A 66 -22.85 -1.34 12.84
CA VAL A 66 -23.54 -2.33 12.00
C VAL A 66 -23.02 -2.29 10.58
N SER A 67 -22.80 -1.12 9.99
CA SER A 67 -22.23 -1.00 8.65
C SER A 67 -20.82 -1.59 8.58
N ALA A 68 -19.98 -1.43 9.60
CA ALA A 68 -18.67 -2.06 9.67
C ALA A 68 -18.75 -3.59 9.74
N LEU A 69 -19.71 -4.14 10.52
CA LEU A 69 -19.96 -5.58 10.57
C LEU A 69 -20.50 -6.13 9.24
N VAL A 70 -21.34 -5.38 8.56
CA VAL A 70 -21.85 -5.70 7.22
C VAL A 70 -20.67 -5.77 6.23
N VAL A 71 -19.80 -4.77 6.18
CA VAL A 71 -18.60 -4.77 5.33
C VAL A 71 -17.72 -5.98 5.65
N TYR A 72 -17.46 -6.26 6.91
CA TYR A 72 -16.69 -7.43 7.34
C TYR A 72 -17.33 -8.75 6.89
N SER A 73 -18.66 -8.84 6.94
CA SER A 73 -19.38 -10.04 6.51
C SER A 73 -19.37 -10.24 4.99
N ILE A 74 -19.42 -9.17 4.20
CA ILE A 74 -19.52 -9.19 2.74
C ILE A 74 -18.16 -9.35 2.07
N CYS A 75 -17.11 -8.69 2.60
CA CYS A 75 -15.79 -8.62 2.00
C CYS A 75 -14.80 -9.59 2.64
N GLU A 76 -13.83 -10.07 1.85
CA GLU A 76 -12.69 -10.83 2.35
C GLU A 76 -11.63 -9.86 2.91
N THR A 77 -11.92 -9.28 4.08
CA THR A 77 -11.07 -8.28 4.70
C THR A 77 -11.02 -8.44 6.22
N SER A 78 -10.05 -7.79 6.88
CA SER A 78 -9.97 -7.74 8.34
C SER A 78 -11.00 -6.76 8.92
N LEU A 79 -11.39 -6.98 10.18
CA LEU A 79 -12.33 -6.08 10.86
C LEU A 79 -11.81 -4.64 10.89
N ARG A 80 -10.50 -4.43 11.10
CA ARG A 80 -9.88 -3.10 11.08
C ARG A 80 -10.05 -2.38 9.74
N ASN A 81 -9.90 -3.10 8.63
CA ASN A 81 -10.10 -2.53 7.29
C ASN A 81 -11.60 -2.28 7.01
N ALA A 82 -12.48 -3.13 7.50
CA ALA A 82 -13.93 -2.92 7.41
C ALA A 82 -14.35 -1.64 8.14
N VAL A 83 -13.86 -1.44 9.36
CA VAL A 83 -14.08 -0.22 10.16
C VAL A 83 -13.53 1.01 9.43
N TYR A 84 -12.33 0.92 8.88
CA TYR A 84 -11.72 2.00 8.09
C TYR A 84 -12.55 2.38 6.85
N CYS A 85 -12.95 1.39 6.04
CA CYS A 85 -13.79 1.63 4.86
C CYS A 85 -15.13 2.26 5.24
N THR A 86 -15.70 1.85 6.37
CA THR A 86 -16.95 2.42 6.88
C THR A 86 -16.74 3.87 7.32
N ALA A 87 -15.64 4.19 8.00
CA ALA A 87 -15.31 5.57 8.40
C ALA A 87 -15.18 6.51 7.19
N CYS A 88 -14.48 6.04 6.14
CA CYS A 88 -14.37 6.81 4.91
C CYS A 88 -15.70 6.96 4.17
N GLY A 89 -16.51 5.90 4.11
CA GLY A 89 -17.85 5.94 3.52
C GLY A 89 -18.80 6.87 4.27
N TYR A 90 -18.69 6.90 5.61
CA TYR A 90 -19.45 7.80 6.48
C TYR A 90 -19.09 9.28 6.20
N ALA A 91 -17.80 9.58 6.03
CA ALA A 91 -17.37 10.93 5.64
C ALA A 91 -17.93 11.35 4.26
N ILE A 92 -18.02 10.44 3.28
CA ILE A 92 -18.64 10.74 1.97
C ILE A 92 -20.13 11.07 2.14
N GLN A 93 -20.85 10.24 2.89
CA GLN A 93 -22.27 10.42 3.13
C GLN A 93 -22.54 11.76 3.79
N HIS A 94 -21.79 12.11 4.85
CA HIS A 94 -21.94 13.40 5.54
C HIS A 94 -21.56 14.59 4.66
N ALA A 95 -20.45 14.53 3.93
CA ALA A 95 -20.09 15.58 2.97
C ALA A 95 -21.20 15.82 1.93
N SER A 96 -21.77 14.74 1.39
CA SER A 96 -22.87 14.82 0.43
C SER A 96 -24.14 15.42 1.06
N TYR A 97 -24.48 15.01 2.28
CA TYR A 97 -25.61 15.55 3.03
C TYR A 97 -25.42 17.05 3.31
N ALA A 98 -24.29 17.45 3.86
CA ALA A 98 -23.97 18.83 4.17
C ALA A 98 -24.01 19.74 2.93
N LEU A 99 -23.43 19.29 1.80
CA LEU A 99 -23.53 20.03 0.54
C LEU A 99 -24.97 20.19 0.03
N ARG A 100 -25.81 19.16 0.20
CA ARG A 100 -27.25 19.27 -0.15
C ARG A 100 -27.95 20.31 0.72
N MET A 101 -27.67 20.35 2.03
CA MET A 101 -28.28 21.34 2.93
C MET A 101 -27.88 22.76 2.55
N VAL A 102 -26.63 22.97 2.18
CA VAL A 102 -26.16 24.26 1.64
C VAL A 102 -26.92 24.64 0.38
N ILE A 103 -27.14 23.71 -0.56
CA ILE A 103 -27.89 23.95 -1.82
C ILE A 103 -29.34 24.29 -1.49
N TYR A 104 -30.02 23.56 -0.59
CA TYR A 104 -31.41 23.87 -0.21
C TYR A 104 -31.57 25.27 0.35
N ILE A 105 -30.71 25.68 1.29
CA ILE A 105 -30.76 27.02 1.89
C ILE A 105 -30.48 28.10 0.83
N SER A 106 -29.41 27.93 0.06
CA SER A 106 -29.03 28.90 -0.98
C SER A 106 -30.10 29.05 -2.07
N ALA A 107 -30.92 28.02 -2.28
CA ALA A 107 -32.03 28.05 -3.19
C ALA A 107 -33.36 28.61 -2.55
N GLY A 108 -33.30 29.03 -1.30
CA GLY A 108 -34.48 29.52 -0.56
C GLY A 108 -35.55 28.44 -0.33
N ARG A 109 -35.15 27.17 -0.28
CA ARG A 109 -36.06 26.03 -0.06
C ARG A 109 -36.03 25.62 1.41
N SER A 110 -37.21 25.20 1.92
CA SER A 110 -37.34 24.68 3.28
C SER A 110 -36.51 23.35 3.41
N ILE A 111 -35.84 23.22 4.54
CA ILE A 111 -35.09 22.00 4.88
C ILE A 111 -36.10 20.86 5.12
N PRO A 112 -35.83 19.65 4.59
CA PRO A 112 -36.71 18.50 4.81
C PRO A 112 -36.64 18.06 6.28
N THR A 113 -37.69 18.22 7.05
CA THR A 113 -37.67 17.97 8.53
C THR A 113 -38.40 16.70 8.94
N SER A 114 -39.35 16.17 8.17
CA SER A 114 -40.18 15.06 8.66
C SER A 114 -40.63 14.04 7.64
N MET A 115 -40.84 14.41 6.40
CA MET A 115 -41.18 13.49 5.32
C MET A 115 -40.43 13.86 4.06
N LEU A 116 -39.48 13.03 3.66
CA LEU A 116 -38.81 13.19 2.37
C LEU A 116 -39.79 12.92 1.24
N THR A 117 -39.96 13.87 0.34
CA THR A 117 -40.63 13.61 -0.94
C THR A 117 -39.80 12.67 -1.78
N LEU A 118 -40.43 11.93 -2.69
CA LEU A 118 -39.71 11.03 -3.62
C LEU A 118 -38.57 11.77 -4.35
N GLY A 119 -38.80 13.04 -4.73
CA GLY A 119 -37.79 13.88 -5.37
C GLY A 119 -36.59 14.16 -4.49
N GLN A 120 -36.81 14.41 -3.20
CA GLN A 120 -35.73 14.63 -2.21
C GLN A 120 -34.92 13.35 -1.95
N LEU A 121 -35.60 12.20 -1.86
CA LEU A 121 -34.96 10.90 -1.75
C LEU A 121 -34.07 10.61 -2.97
N LEU A 122 -34.59 10.76 -4.18
CA LEU A 122 -33.85 10.54 -5.41
C LEU A 122 -32.66 11.51 -5.53
N PHE A 123 -32.84 12.77 -5.14
CA PHE A 123 -31.76 13.76 -5.13
C PHE A 123 -30.65 13.37 -4.10
N GLY A 124 -31.05 12.84 -2.95
CA GLY A 124 -30.12 12.30 -1.93
C GLY A 124 -29.26 11.17 -2.47
N ILE A 125 -29.91 10.14 -3.04
CA ILE A 125 -29.22 8.98 -3.62
C ILE A 125 -28.32 9.40 -4.78
N LEU A 126 -28.78 10.30 -5.66
CA LEU A 126 -28.02 10.76 -6.82
C LEU A 126 -26.77 11.55 -6.40
N SER A 127 -26.92 12.51 -5.46
CA SER A 127 -25.80 13.34 -4.97
C SER A 127 -24.75 12.49 -4.26
N THR A 128 -25.18 11.56 -3.40
CA THR A 128 -24.25 10.66 -2.69
C THR A 128 -23.57 9.69 -3.65
N SER A 129 -24.27 9.19 -4.67
CA SER A 129 -23.66 8.36 -5.71
C SER A 129 -22.61 9.13 -6.51
N LEU A 130 -22.88 10.38 -6.87
CA LEU A 130 -21.94 11.24 -7.57
C LEU A 130 -20.67 11.50 -6.73
N CYS A 131 -20.85 11.86 -5.45
CA CYS A 131 -19.73 12.04 -4.51
C CYS A 131 -18.91 10.74 -4.35
N SER A 132 -19.58 9.59 -4.25
CA SER A 132 -18.93 8.27 -4.13
C SER A 132 -18.12 7.90 -5.37
N ILE A 133 -18.64 8.15 -6.55
CA ILE A 133 -17.95 7.95 -7.83
C ILE A 133 -16.73 8.87 -7.91
N ALA A 134 -16.88 10.15 -7.57
CA ALA A 134 -15.78 11.10 -7.54
C ALA A 134 -14.69 10.66 -6.54
N ALA A 135 -15.07 10.27 -5.33
CA ALA A 135 -14.14 9.75 -4.33
C ALA A 135 -13.42 8.47 -4.80
N TYR A 136 -14.11 7.57 -5.48
CA TYR A 136 -13.49 6.38 -6.05
C TYR A 136 -12.39 6.73 -7.04
N PHE A 137 -12.65 7.59 -8.02
CA PHE A 137 -11.65 7.94 -9.03
C PHE A 137 -10.51 8.82 -8.50
N LEU A 138 -10.81 9.75 -7.59
CA LEU A 138 -9.83 10.70 -7.08
C LEU A 138 -8.95 10.10 -5.97
N LEU A 139 -9.52 9.25 -5.12
CA LEU A 139 -8.88 8.78 -3.90
C LEU A 139 -8.66 7.26 -3.90
N VAL A 140 -9.74 6.47 -3.99
CA VAL A 140 -9.73 5.03 -3.72
C VAL A 140 -8.84 4.28 -4.70
N ARG A 141 -8.93 4.62 -5.99
CA ARG A 141 -8.11 3.99 -7.04
C ARG A 141 -6.60 4.09 -6.79
N LYS A 142 -6.16 5.14 -6.08
CA LYS A 142 -4.75 5.35 -5.73
C LYS A 142 -4.35 4.70 -4.41
N MET A 143 -5.33 4.34 -3.58
CA MET A 143 -5.10 3.80 -2.22
C MET A 143 -5.02 2.27 -2.19
N THR A 144 -5.63 1.59 -3.16
CA THR A 144 -5.70 0.12 -3.18
C THR A 144 -4.52 -0.49 -3.92
N ASP A 145 -3.78 -1.35 -3.23
CA ASP A 145 -2.79 -2.23 -3.85
C ASP A 145 -3.29 -3.68 -3.77
N LYS A 146 -3.24 -4.40 -4.90
CA LYS A 146 -3.64 -5.83 -5.00
C LYS A 146 -4.99 -6.18 -4.34
N HIS A 147 -5.98 -5.30 -4.49
CA HIS A 147 -7.35 -5.48 -3.95
C HIS A 147 -7.47 -5.51 -2.43
N GLN A 148 -6.50 -4.98 -1.70
CA GLN A 148 -6.53 -4.88 -0.24
C GLN A 148 -6.00 -3.53 0.25
N TYR A 149 -6.52 -3.10 1.40
CA TYR A 149 -5.96 -1.98 2.16
C TYR A 149 -5.02 -2.54 3.21
N ASP A 150 -3.82 -1.98 3.30
CA ASP A 150 -2.91 -2.30 4.40
C ASP A 150 -2.93 -1.16 5.43
N ILE A 151 -3.96 -1.19 6.28
CA ILE A 151 -4.22 -0.18 7.29
C ILE A 151 -3.81 -0.73 8.66
N SER A 152 -3.05 0.04 9.44
CA SER A 152 -2.72 -0.32 10.81
C SER A 152 -3.93 -0.19 11.73
N THR A 153 -3.97 -0.95 12.83
CA THR A 153 -5.06 -0.86 13.83
C THR A 153 -5.15 0.56 14.41
N ARG A 154 -3.99 1.19 14.67
CA ARG A 154 -3.94 2.58 15.18
C ARG A 154 -4.58 3.55 14.19
N GLN A 155 -4.26 3.43 12.91
CA GLN A 155 -4.83 4.28 11.86
C GLN A 155 -6.35 4.09 11.73
N SER A 156 -6.83 2.85 11.73
CA SER A 156 -8.26 2.55 11.67
C SER A 156 -9.02 3.17 12.85
N LEU A 157 -8.51 3.03 14.07
CA LEU A 157 -9.13 3.58 15.27
C LEU A 157 -9.12 5.11 15.30
N THR A 158 -7.96 5.72 14.97
CA THR A 158 -7.86 7.20 14.94
C THR A 158 -8.74 7.80 13.86
N SER A 159 -8.80 7.20 12.67
CA SER A 159 -9.70 7.65 11.59
C SER A 159 -11.16 7.58 11.99
N THR A 160 -11.57 6.49 12.62
CA THR A 160 -12.95 6.31 13.10
C THR A 160 -13.29 7.35 14.17
N LEU A 161 -12.42 7.56 15.15
CA LEU A 161 -12.64 8.54 16.21
C LEU A 161 -12.76 9.96 15.64
N ILE A 162 -11.87 10.34 14.73
CA ILE A 162 -11.87 11.68 14.12
C ILE A 162 -13.15 11.91 13.31
N VAL A 163 -13.57 10.97 12.47
CA VAL A 163 -14.75 11.16 11.62
C VAL A 163 -16.03 11.21 12.45
N ILE A 164 -16.17 10.34 13.46
CA ILE A 164 -17.33 10.39 14.35
C ILE A 164 -17.37 11.72 15.10
N LEU A 165 -16.24 12.18 15.63
CA LEU A 165 -16.17 13.45 16.35
C LEU A 165 -16.56 14.64 15.44
N ILE A 166 -16.04 14.71 14.22
CA ILE A 166 -16.38 15.76 13.25
C ILE A 166 -17.90 15.75 13.02
N VAL A 167 -18.45 14.61 12.65
CA VAL A 167 -19.86 14.47 12.30
C VAL A 167 -20.76 14.84 13.47
N GLU A 168 -20.50 14.30 14.66
CA GLU A 168 -21.33 14.57 15.86
C GLU A 168 -21.32 16.07 16.24
N VAL A 169 -20.13 16.70 16.26
CA VAL A 169 -20.01 18.11 16.62
C VAL A 169 -20.79 19.00 15.65
N PHE A 170 -20.62 18.80 14.34
CA PHE A 170 -21.31 19.63 13.35
C PHE A 170 -22.79 19.30 13.23
N ALA A 171 -23.20 18.04 13.38
CA ALA A 171 -24.61 17.65 13.39
C ALA A 171 -25.38 18.29 14.56
N VAL A 172 -24.82 18.26 15.78
CA VAL A 172 -25.42 18.89 16.95
C VAL A 172 -25.44 20.41 16.79
N ALA A 173 -24.36 21.03 16.34
CA ALA A 173 -24.30 22.48 16.11
C ALA A 173 -25.32 22.93 15.06
N ALA A 174 -25.41 22.18 13.95
CA ALA A 174 -26.38 22.47 12.88
C ALA A 174 -27.84 22.31 13.39
N SER A 175 -28.18 21.22 14.10
CA SER A 175 -29.54 21.03 14.60
C SER A 175 -29.94 22.14 15.59
N THR A 176 -29.03 22.53 16.48
CA THR A 176 -29.25 23.64 17.43
C THR A 176 -29.44 24.98 16.72
N ALA A 177 -28.64 25.24 15.66
CA ALA A 177 -28.78 26.45 14.87
C ALA A 177 -30.15 26.51 14.15
N TYR A 178 -30.57 25.36 13.59
CA TYR A 178 -31.86 25.24 12.93
C TYR A 178 -33.05 25.46 13.88
N GLU A 179 -33.05 24.79 15.03
CA GLU A 179 -34.10 24.91 16.07
C GLU A 179 -34.25 26.34 16.57
N ASN A 180 -33.17 27.12 16.62
CA ASN A 180 -33.18 28.54 17.04
C ASN A 180 -33.42 29.52 15.87
N GLY A 181 -33.73 29.04 14.67
CA GLY A 181 -34.00 29.90 13.50
C GLY A 181 -32.76 30.64 12.97
N MET A 182 -31.54 30.18 13.30
CA MET A 182 -30.29 30.81 12.87
C MET A 182 -29.81 30.22 11.55
N GLU A 183 -30.48 30.53 10.42
CA GLU A 183 -30.18 29.96 9.10
C GLU A 183 -28.74 30.18 8.67
N SER A 184 -28.17 31.36 8.92
CA SER A 184 -26.77 31.66 8.58
C SER A 184 -25.79 30.77 9.34
N LEU A 185 -26.03 30.48 10.62
CA LEU A 185 -25.19 29.58 11.42
C LEU A 185 -25.33 28.13 10.95
N TYR A 186 -26.56 27.71 10.64
CA TYR A 186 -26.83 26.39 10.07
C TYR A 186 -26.07 26.18 8.74
N LEU A 187 -26.07 27.17 7.85
CA LEU A 187 -25.32 27.14 6.60
C LEU A 187 -23.83 27.03 6.86
N VAL A 188 -23.28 27.81 7.78
CA VAL A 188 -21.85 27.78 8.14
C VAL A 188 -21.46 26.41 8.70
N CYS A 189 -22.27 25.83 9.61
CA CYS A 189 -22.02 24.49 10.16
C CYS A 189 -21.94 23.42 9.06
N ASN A 190 -22.88 23.42 8.11
CA ASN A 190 -22.88 22.46 7.01
C ASN A 190 -21.69 22.66 6.05
N LEU A 191 -21.27 23.92 5.78
CA LEU A 191 -20.08 24.19 4.97
C LEU A 191 -18.81 23.65 5.65
N TYR A 192 -18.67 23.86 6.96
CA TYR A 192 -17.53 23.34 7.72
C TYR A 192 -17.56 21.81 7.79
N ASP A 193 -18.72 21.19 8.00
CA ASP A 193 -18.86 19.73 8.00
C ASP A 193 -18.40 19.14 6.67
N ALA A 194 -18.91 19.67 5.54
CA ALA A 194 -18.48 19.24 4.21
C ALA A 194 -16.96 19.39 4.01
N PHE A 195 -16.41 20.56 4.40
CA PHE A 195 -14.97 20.82 4.30
C PHE A 195 -14.15 19.85 5.15
N CYS A 196 -14.52 19.64 6.40
CA CYS A 196 -13.82 18.72 7.31
C CYS A 196 -13.87 17.27 6.82
N CYS A 197 -15.02 16.82 6.33
CA CYS A 197 -15.16 15.47 5.75
C CYS A 197 -14.31 15.28 4.49
N LEU A 198 -14.30 16.26 3.59
CA LEU A 198 -13.46 16.22 2.39
C LEU A 198 -11.97 16.28 2.73
N PHE A 199 -11.58 17.15 3.67
CA PHE A 199 -10.21 17.24 4.17
C PHE A 199 -9.76 15.94 4.84
N PHE A 200 -10.64 15.33 5.64
CA PHE A 200 -10.39 14.01 6.23
C PHE A 200 -10.11 12.96 5.15
N LEU A 201 -10.95 12.86 4.12
CA LEU A 201 -10.77 11.90 3.02
C LEU A 201 -9.47 12.15 2.26
N TRP A 202 -9.14 13.39 1.97
CA TRP A 202 -7.87 13.75 1.33
C TRP A 202 -6.66 13.37 2.18
N ASN A 203 -6.74 13.62 3.48
CA ASN A 203 -5.68 13.25 4.43
C ASN A 203 -5.49 11.72 4.49
N GLN A 204 -6.59 10.95 4.52
CA GLN A 204 -6.52 9.48 4.50
C GLN A 204 -5.84 8.97 3.23
N ALA A 205 -6.19 9.50 2.06
CA ALA A 205 -5.57 9.12 0.80
C ALA A 205 -4.06 9.47 0.78
N SER A 206 -3.71 10.65 1.25
CA SER A 206 -2.31 11.10 1.34
C SER A 206 -1.49 10.23 2.29
N TRP A 207 -2.06 9.82 3.42
CA TRP A 207 -1.37 8.96 4.38
C TRP A 207 -1.10 7.56 3.82
N VAL A 208 -2.11 6.93 3.21
CA VAL A 208 -1.94 5.61 2.58
C VAL A 208 -0.87 5.67 1.49
N HIS A 209 -0.90 6.70 0.65
CA HIS A 209 0.10 6.88 -0.40
C HIS A 209 1.53 7.05 0.14
N ARG A 210 1.71 7.85 1.19
CA ARG A 210 3.01 8.02 1.87
C ARG A 210 3.51 6.70 2.46
N SER A 211 2.65 5.95 3.15
CA SER A 211 3.01 4.65 3.72
C SER A 211 3.44 3.64 2.66
N GLN A 212 2.81 3.66 1.48
CA GLN A 212 3.22 2.81 0.35
C GLN A 212 4.61 3.20 -0.18
N LEU A 213 4.87 4.50 -0.34
CA LEU A 213 6.18 5.00 -0.78
C LEU A 213 7.29 4.66 0.22
N GLU A 214 7.05 4.84 1.51
CA GLU A 214 8.01 4.50 2.57
C GLU A 214 8.38 3.01 2.54
N ARG A 215 7.40 2.12 2.33
CA ARG A 215 7.67 0.68 2.18
C ARG A 215 8.46 0.34 0.92
N GLN A 216 8.15 1.00 -0.20
CA GLN A 216 8.92 0.79 -1.43
C GLN A 216 10.37 1.23 -1.26
N LEU A 217 10.60 2.38 -0.63
CA LEU A 217 11.95 2.87 -0.34
C LEU A 217 12.70 1.92 0.60
N ALA A 218 12.05 1.47 1.69
CA ALA A 218 12.66 0.51 2.62
C ALA A 218 13.01 -0.82 1.94
N PHE A 219 12.15 -1.32 1.03
CA PHE A 219 12.44 -2.51 0.27
C PHE A 219 13.64 -2.33 -0.69
N GLN A 220 13.70 -1.18 -1.39
CA GLN A 220 14.83 -0.86 -2.26
C GLN A 220 16.14 -0.78 -1.48
N GLN A 221 16.14 -0.10 -0.32
CA GLN A 221 17.32 -0.01 0.55
C GLN A 221 17.80 -1.39 1.00
N ALA A 222 16.89 -2.26 1.46
CA ALA A 222 17.22 -3.62 1.86
C ALA A 222 17.83 -4.45 0.71
N MET A 223 17.33 -4.28 -0.51
CA MET A 223 17.90 -4.93 -1.70
C MET A 223 19.30 -4.41 -2.06
N GLU A 224 19.54 -3.11 -1.90
CA GLU A 224 20.85 -2.52 -2.12
C GLU A 224 21.87 -3.01 -1.08
N GLU A 225 21.48 -3.05 0.19
CA GLU A 225 22.32 -3.61 1.26
C GLU A 225 22.68 -5.07 1.00
N GLN A 226 21.71 -5.89 0.63
CA GLN A 226 21.94 -7.30 0.29
C GLN A 226 22.92 -7.48 -0.89
N ARG A 227 22.77 -6.64 -1.94
CA ARG A 227 23.71 -6.66 -3.06
C ARG A 227 25.12 -6.24 -2.67
N ALA A 228 25.25 -5.23 -1.82
CA ALA A 228 26.54 -4.78 -1.31
C ALA A 228 27.24 -5.87 -0.48
N GLU A 229 26.49 -6.60 0.36
CA GLU A 229 27.00 -7.72 1.16
C GLU A 229 27.47 -8.89 0.27
N GLN A 230 26.66 -9.26 -0.74
CA GLN A 230 27.05 -10.30 -1.71
C GLN A 230 28.34 -9.92 -2.46
N PHE A 231 28.46 -8.66 -2.87
CA PHE A 231 29.68 -8.18 -3.52
C PHE A 231 30.89 -8.23 -2.60
N ALA A 232 30.74 -7.84 -1.34
CA ALA A 232 31.83 -7.91 -0.35
C ALA A 232 32.31 -9.35 -0.12
N LEU A 233 31.37 -10.31 0.02
CA LEU A 233 31.66 -11.73 0.17
C LEU A 233 32.36 -12.32 -1.05
N ALA A 234 31.90 -11.98 -2.27
CA ALA A 234 32.54 -12.43 -3.51
C ALA A 234 33.99 -11.93 -3.59
N ARG A 235 34.22 -10.66 -3.26
CA ARG A 235 35.56 -10.07 -3.23
C ARG A 235 36.48 -10.75 -2.22
N GLU A 236 35.97 -11.01 -1.01
CA GLU A 236 36.74 -11.70 0.03
C GLU A 236 37.15 -13.12 -0.41
N ASN A 237 36.24 -13.87 -1.05
CA ASN A 237 36.52 -15.20 -1.59
C ASN A 237 37.63 -15.16 -2.63
N ILE A 238 37.62 -14.19 -3.53
CA ILE A 238 38.65 -14.03 -4.56
C ILE A 238 40.00 -13.69 -3.92
N ASP A 239 40.03 -12.80 -2.91
CA ASP A 239 41.26 -12.50 -2.17
C ASP A 239 41.83 -13.73 -1.43
N ILE A 240 40.98 -14.62 -0.93
CA ILE A 240 41.40 -15.89 -0.32
C ILE A 240 41.96 -16.83 -1.39
N ILE A 241 41.31 -16.97 -2.52
CA ILE A 241 41.79 -17.81 -3.64
C ILE A 241 43.15 -17.32 -4.13
N ASN A 242 43.31 -16.04 -4.38
CA ASN A 242 44.55 -15.43 -4.84
C ASN A 242 45.70 -15.67 -3.86
N ARG A 243 45.46 -15.52 -2.55
CA ARG A 243 46.46 -15.83 -1.52
C ARG A 243 46.86 -17.32 -1.55
N LYS A 244 45.89 -18.23 -1.64
CA LYS A 244 46.19 -19.69 -1.71
C LYS A 244 46.96 -20.07 -2.98
N CYS A 245 46.63 -19.45 -4.12
CA CYS A 245 47.37 -19.67 -5.37
C CYS A 245 48.82 -19.18 -5.25
N HIS A 246 49.04 -18.02 -4.63
CA HIS A 246 50.37 -17.51 -4.37
C HIS A 246 51.18 -18.46 -3.45
N ASP A 247 50.57 -18.97 -2.39
CA ASP A 247 51.21 -19.90 -1.47
C ASP A 247 51.55 -21.24 -2.13
N LEU A 248 50.65 -21.76 -3.00
CA LEU A 248 50.91 -22.95 -3.81
C LEU A 248 52.08 -22.75 -4.79
N LYS A 249 52.20 -21.58 -5.43
CA LYS A 249 53.35 -21.24 -6.28
C LYS A 249 54.66 -21.28 -5.51
N HIS A 250 54.67 -20.72 -4.30
CA HIS A 250 55.85 -20.77 -3.44
C HIS A 250 56.23 -22.18 -2.99
N GLN A 251 55.25 -23.01 -2.62
CA GLN A 251 55.46 -24.40 -2.28
C GLN A 251 56.02 -25.23 -3.45
N MET A 252 55.48 -25.00 -4.64
CA MET A 252 56.00 -25.62 -5.87
C MET A 252 57.45 -25.22 -6.17
N ALA A 253 57.79 -23.95 -6.04
CA ALA A 253 59.16 -23.48 -6.22
C ALA A 253 60.15 -24.16 -5.24
N ALA A 254 59.71 -24.40 -4.02
CA ALA A 254 60.49 -25.12 -3.00
C ALA A 254 60.63 -26.64 -3.34
N LEU A 255 59.55 -27.27 -3.83
CA LEU A 255 59.59 -28.69 -4.22
C LEU A 255 60.47 -28.96 -5.46
N GLN A 256 60.62 -27.99 -6.36
CA GLN A 256 61.50 -28.09 -7.52
C GLN A 256 62.97 -28.35 -7.16
N THR A 257 63.38 -28.05 -5.92
CA THR A 257 64.73 -28.27 -5.44
C THR A 257 64.96 -29.66 -4.79
N VAL A 258 63.87 -30.39 -4.49
CA VAL A 258 63.97 -31.65 -3.68
C VAL A 258 63.63 -32.93 -4.48
N ILE A 259 62.89 -32.87 -5.61
CA ILE A 259 62.39 -34.02 -6.34
C ILE A 259 63.31 -34.39 -7.52
N PRO A 260 63.57 -35.73 -7.83
CA PRO A 260 64.38 -36.19 -8.97
C PRO A 260 63.75 -35.74 -10.30
N GLU A 261 64.64 -35.42 -11.26
CA GLU A 261 64.31 -34.76 -12.53
C GLU A 261 63.26 -35.48 -13.42
N SER A 262 63.17 -36.81 -13.34
CA SER A 262 62.26 -37.65 -14.14
C SER A 262 60.77 -37.58 -13.70
N GLN A 263 60.48 -37.27 -12.47
CA GLN A 263 59.10 -37.16 -11.96
C GLN A 263 58.65 -35.69 -11.77
N ARG A 264 59.62 -34.79 -11.67
CA ARG A 264 59.42 -33.37 -11.40
C ARG A 264 58.64 -32.67 -12.51
N LYS A 265 58.95 -32.98 -13.77
CA LYS A 265 58.39 -32.26 -14.93
C LYS A 265 56.86 -32.46 -15.09
N ALA A 266 56.43 -33.74 -15.01
CA ALA A 266 55.01 -34.07 -15.14
C ALA A 266 54.17 -33.52 -13.98
N TYR A 267 54.65 -33.62 -12.73
CA TYR A 267 53.95 -33.11 -11.53
C TYR A 267 53.90 -31.57 -11.51
N CYS A 268 54.99 -30.91 -11.94
CA CYS A 268 55.01 -29.45 -12.03
C CYS A 268 54.10 -28.92 -13.12
N GLU A 269 54.01 -29.58 -14.28
CA GLU A 269 53.11 -29.23 -15.36
C GLU A 269 51.64 -29.39 -14.96
N GLU A 270 51.29 -30.48 -14.26
CA GLU A 270 49.92 -30.72 -13.75
C GLU A 270 49.48 -29.68 -12.72
N VAL A 271 50.32 -29.36 -11.73
CA VAL A 271 50.02 -28.38 -10.72
C VAL A 271 50.11 -26.94 -11.27
N GLN A 272 51.02 -26.69 -12.25
CA GLN A 272 51.10 -25.39 -12.93
C GLN A 272 49.88 -25.12 -13.79
N ASN A 273 49.35 -26.12 -14.47
CA ASN A 273 48.11 -26.01 -15.21
C ASN A 273 46.92 -25.77 -14.27
N ALA A 274 46.85 -26.51 -13.14
CA ALA A 274 45.80 -26.30 -12.14
C ALA A 274 45.86 -24.90 -11.48
N ILE A 275 47.04 -24.34 -11.28
CA ILE A 275 47.22 -22.98 -10.75
C ILE A 275 46.94 -21.92 -11.82
N GLN A 276 47.31 -22.18 -13.08
CA GLN A 276 47.08 -21.22 -14.17
C GLN A 276 45.62 -20.92 -14.39
N ILE A 277 44.74 -21.87 -14.09
CA ILE A 277 43.30 -21.74 -14.03
C ILE A 277 42.87 -20.64 -13.03
N TYR A 278 43.48 -20.63 -11.86
CA TYR A 278 43.19 -19.65 -10.78
C TYR A 278 44.01 -18.35 -10.91
N ASP A 279 45.12 -18.38 -11.66
CA ASP A 279 46.03 -17.23 -11.84
C ASP A 279 45.65 -16.33 -13.02
N SER A 280 44.63 -16.71 -13.77
CA SER A 280 44.02 -15.85 -14.79
C SER A 280 43.22 -14.73 -14.15
N SER A 281 43.76 -14.09 -13.07
CA SER A 281 43.24 -12.81 -12.59
C SER A 281 43.39 -11.82 -13.74
N LEU A 282 42.26 -11.61 -14.41
CA LEU A 282 42.13 -10.64 -15.48
C LEU A 282 42.47 -9.27 -14.90
N ASN A 283 43.57 -8.69 -15.31
CA ASN A 283 43.99 -7.37 -14.89
C ASN A 283 43.49 -6.34 -15.90
N THR A 284 42.21 -5.98 -15.85
CA THR A 284 41.61 -4.98 -16.71
C THR A 284 41.94 -3.56 -16.30
N GLY A 285 42.44 -3.37 -15.07
CA GLY A 285 42.64 -2.05 -14.45
C GLY A 285 41.43 -1.56 -13.63
N SER A 286 40.39 -2.38 -13.50
CA SER A 286 39.26 -2.16 -12.57
C SER A 286 39.09 -3.35 -11.66
N ASN A 287 39.42 -3.22 -10.37
CA ASN A 287 39.32 -4.30 -9.38
C ASN A 287 37.92 -4.94 -9.34
N VAL A 288 36.87 -4.19 -9.61
CA VAL A 288 35.50 -4.67 -9.61
C VAL A 288 35.24 -5.55 -10.83
N LEU A 289 35.66 -5.09 -12.01
CA LEU A 289 35.52 -5.84 -13.26
C LEU A 289 36.38 -7.13 -13.19
N ASP A 290 37.58 -7.04 -12.67
CA ASP A 290 38.47 -8.18 -12.47
C ASP A 290 37.82 -9.24 -11.57
N THR A 291 37.15 -8.83 -10.50
CA THR A 291 36.40 -9.70 -9.59
C THR A 291 35.28 -10.44 -10.33
N ILE A 292 34.48 -9.72 -11.09
CA ILE A 292 33.33 -10.31 -11.83
C ILE A 292 33.83 -11.30 -12.89
N LEU A 293 34.81 -10.88 -13.68
CA LEU A 293 35.35 -11.72 -14.78
C LEU A 293 36.04 -12.96 -14.23
N THR A 294 36.73 -12.88 -13.10
CA THR A 294 37.34 -14.05 -12.45
C THR A 294 36.28 -15.02 -11.93
N ASP A 295 35.24 -14.55 -11.29
CA ASP A 295 34.10 -15.38 -10.84
C ASP A 295 33.43 -16.12 -12.00
N LYS A 296 33.11 -15.40 -13.08
CA LYS A 296 32.51 -15.98 -14.28
C LYS A 296 33.44 -16.92 -15.04
N SER A 297 34.73 -16.64 -15.09
CA SER A 297 35.75 -17.53 -15.69
C SER A 297 35.82 -18.85 -14.94
N LEU A 298 35.84 -18.83 -13.60
CA LEU A 298 35.82 -20.02 -12.75
C LEU A 298 34.55 -20.85 -12.97
N TYR A 299 33.40 -20.18 -13.08
CA TYR A 299 32.11 -20.83 -13.36
C TYR A 299 32.12 -21.50 -14.73
N CYS A 300 32.57 -20.80 -15.77
CA CYS A 300 32.67 -21.33 -17.15
C CYS A 300 33.58 -22.57 -17.20
N GLU A 301 34.71 -22.52 -16.53
CA GLU A 301 35.66 -23.63 -16.51
C GLU A 301 35.10 -24.87 -15.78
N ALA A 302 34.44 -24.67 -14.60
CA ALA A 302 33.76 -25.75 -13.89
C ALA A 302 32.70 -26.44 -14.76
N HIS A 303 32.15 -25.75 -15.76
CA HIS A 303 31.14 -26.27 -16.69
C HIS A 303 31.69 -26.60 -18.09
N GLN A 304 33.02 -26.62 -18.26
CA GLN A 304 33.71 -26.88 -19.53
C GLN A 304 33.35 -25.89 -20.66
N ILE A 305 33.06 -24.63 -20.28
CA ILE A 305 32.76 -23.55 -21.21
C ILE A 305 34.06 -22.74 -21.45
N SER A 306 34.46 -22.57 -22.68
CA SER A 306 35.59 -21.71 -23.01
C SER A 306 35.19 -20.25 -23.01
N MET A 307 35.75 -19.44 -22.10
CA MET A 307 35.54 -18.01 -22.01
C MET A 307 36.80 -17.25 -22.45
N THR A 308 36.66 -16.33 -23.38
CA THR A 308 37.72 -15.39 -23.76
C THR A 308 37.23 -13.97 -23.53
N CYS A 309 37.99 -13.18 -22.75
CA CYS A 309 37.62 -11.80 -22.44
C CYS A 309 38.76 -10.86 -22.83
N VAL A 310 38.42 -9.73 -23.47
CA VAL A 310 39.31 -8.59 -23.70
C VAL A 310 38.60 -7.34 -23.19
N ALA A 311 39.08 -6.76 -22.10
CA ALA A 311 38.44 -5.61 -21.45
C ALA A 311 39.49 -4.58 -21.00
N ASP A 312 39.14 -3.29 -21.10
CA ASP A 312 39.90 -2.15 -20.56
C ASP A 312 39.09 -1.49 -19.45
N GLY A 313 39.31 -1.92 -18.24
CA GLY A 313 38.61 -1.41 -17.06
C GLY A 313 39.01 0.00 -16.62
N HIS A 314 40.15 0.53 -17.11
CA HIS A 314 40.56 1.91 -16.81
C HIS A 314 39.54 2.93 -17.32
N ARG A 315 38.83 2.62 -18.39
CA ARG A 315 37.80 3.50 -18.96
C ARG A 315 36.49 3.49 -18.18
N LEU A 316 36.34 2.66 -17.18
CA LEU A 316 35.15 2.58 -16.32
C LEU A 316 35.24 3.45 -15.08
N SER A 317 36.28 4.29 -14.96
CA SER A 317 36.50 5.16 -13.77
C SER A 317 35.39 6.19 -13.51
N PHE A 318 34.50 6.44 -14.48
CA PHE A 318 33.33 7.30 -14.33
C PHE A 318 32.13 6.62 -13.68
N LEU A 319 32.14 5.29 -13.56
CA LEU A 319 31.11 4.50 -12.91
C LEU A 319 31.51 4.16 -11.46
N ASN A 320 30.53 4.13 -10.57
CA ASN A 320 30.78 3.60 -9.23
C ASN A 320 30.91 2.04 -9.24
N SER A 321 31.51 1.49 -8.22
CA SER A 321 31.76 0.05 -8.11
C SER A 321 30.48 -0.79 -8.18
N MET A 322 29.36 -0.30 -7.62
CA MET A 322 28.07 -0.99 -7.63
C MET A 322 27.45 -1.04 -9.02
N ASP A 323 27.57 0.04 -9.79
CA ASP A 323 27.04 0.10 -11.15
C ASP A 323 27.83 -0.83 -12.07
N ILE A 324 29.18 -0.86 -11.95
CA ILE A 324 30.03 -1.81 -12.68
C ILE A 324 29.61 -3.24 -12.36
N TYR A 325 29.44 -3.56 -11.08
CA TYR A 325 29.02 -4.90 -10.66
C TYR A 325 27.63 -5.27 -11.20
N ALA A 326 26.66 -4.35 -11.12
CA ALA A 326 25.32 -4.60 -11.60
C ALA A 326 25.24 -4.77 -13.12
N ILE A 327 25.97 -3.95 -13.88
CA ILE A 327 25.95 -4.00 -15.35
C ILE A 327 26.64 -5.27 -15.85
N PHE A 328 27.88 -5.49 -15.44
CA PHE A 328 28.71 -6.60 -15.97
C PHE A 328 28.34 -7.95 -15.34
N GLY A 329 27.94 -7.97 -14.07
CA GLY A 329 27.40 -9.17 -13.42
C GLY A 329 26.17 -9.69 -14.16
N ASN A 330 25.16 -8.85 -14.36
CA ASN A 330 23.92 -9.23 -15.04
C ASN A 330 24.12 -9.53 -16.56
N ALA A 331 25.12 -8.91 -17.20
CA ALA A 331 25.37 -9.13 -18.61
C ALA A 331 26.08 -10.46 -18.88
N LEU A 332 26.79 -11.00 -17.88
CA LEU A 332 27.57 -12.24 -17.97
C LEU A 332 26.84 -13.45 -17.35
N ASP A 333 25.72 -13.22 -16.65
CA ASP A 333 24.81 -14.26 -16.18
C ASP A 333 23.98 -14.83 -17.32
#